data_d3e5a5bbbbce19242d3cceef2e7ddb85
#
_entry.id   d3e5a5bbbbce19242d3cceef2e7ddb85
#
_cell.length_a   1.000
_cell.length_b   1.000
_cell.length_c   1.000
_cell.angle_alpha   90.00
_cell.angle_beta   90.00
_cell.angle_gamma   90.00
#
_symmetry.space_group_name_H-M   'P 1'
#
loop_
_entity.id
_entity.type
_entity.pdbx_description
1 polymer ?
#
loop_
_entity_poly.entity_id
_entity_poly.type
_entity_poly.pdbx_seq_one_letter_code
_entity_poly.pdbx_strand_id
1 'polypeptide(L)'
;MPLGTVIKDAESGLVIADLSDHTPVTIAKGGRGGYGNAHFATPTRQIPKFAKPGMPGEDIQVTLELKLIADVGLIGFPNVGKSTLISTISAAKPKIANYHFTTLVPTLGVVSVAEGASFVCADIPGLIEGASEGIGLGHDFLRHVERCRLLLHVVDVSGSECREPIEDLKRSTRSWQSSACAG
;
A
#
# COMPACT_ATOMS: atom_id res chain seq x y z
N MET A 1 3.85 5.24 10.46
CA MET A 1 2.96 5.03 9.31
C MET A 1 3.39 3.76 8.59
N PRO A 2 2.49 3.01 7.94
CA PRO A 2 2.87 1.82 7.18
C PRO A 2 3.71 2.21 5.96
N LEU A 3 4.59 1.30 5.53
CA LEU A 3 5.35 1.45 4.28
C LEU A 3 4.39 1.51 3.09
N GLY A 4 4.76 2.25 2.05
CA GLY A 4 3.91 2.49 0.88
C GLY A 4 2.89 3.60 1.08
N THR A 5 3.02 4.42 2.14
CA THR A 5 2.20 5.61 2.33
C THR A 5 2.81 6.81 1.62
N VAL A 6 2.06 7.45 0.74
CA VAL A 6 2.41 8.73 0.12
C VAL A 6 1.74 9.85 0.90
N ILE A 7 2.52 10.87 1.20
CA ILE A 7 2.09 12.07 1.91
C ILE A 7 2.04 13.21 0.92
N LYS A 8 0.87 13.78 0.74
CA LYS A 8 0.61 14.89 -0.16
C LYS A 8 0.20 16.11 0.65
N ASP A 9 0.59 17.27 0.21
CA ASP A 9 0.04 18.54 0.70
C ASP A 9 -1.45 18.60 0.35
N ALA A 10 -2.29 18.97 1.32
CA ALA A 10 -3.74 18.94 1.14
C ALA A 10 -4.25 20.07 0.21
N GLU A 11 -3.52 21.18 0.11
CA GLU A 11 -3.93 22.35 -0.69
C GLU A 11 -3.40 22.25 -2.13
N SER A 12 -2.11 21.97 -2.29
CA SER A 12 -1.47 21.93 -3.60
C SER A 12 -1.54 20.56 -4.28
N GLY A 13 -1.80 19.49 -3.53
CA GLY A 13 -1.77 18.10 -4.01
C GLY A 13 -0.36 17.57 -4.32
N LEU A 14 0.69 18.37 -4.07
CA LEU A 14 2.07 17.98 -4.32
C LEU A 14 2.52 16.88 -3.35
N VAL A 15 3.32 15.94 -3.83
CA VAL A 15 3.90 14.89 -3.01
C VAL A 15 5.00 15.48 -2.14
N ILE A 16 4.81 15.42 -0.81
CA ILE A 16 5.80 15.86 0.19
C ILE A 16 6.80 14.71 0.44
N ALA A 17 6.29 13.49 0.60
CA ALA A 17 7.12 12.32 0.87
C ALA A 17 6.44 11.04 0.39
N ASP A 18 7.25 10.05 0.01
CA ASP A 18 6.83 8.67 -0.27
C ASP A 18 7.59 7.74 0.70
N LEU A 19 6.84 7.07 1.57
CA LEU A 19 7.39 6.18 2.59
C LEU A 19 7.59 4.77 2.00
N SER A 20 8.45 4.64 1.01
CA SER A 20 8.78 3.36 0.37
C SER A 20 9.76 2.52 1.20
N ASP A 21 10.51 3.14 2.09
CA ASP A 21 11.49 2.51 2.97
C ASP A 21 11.30 2.93 4.44
N HIS A 22 12.17 2.43 5.33
CA HIS A 22 12.16 2.74 6.76
C HIS A 22 12.90 4.04 7.11
N THR A 23 13.29 4.85 6.14
CA THR A 23 13.99 6.12 6.40
C THR A 23 13.04 7.12 7.05
N PRO A 24 13.38 7.68 8.22
CA PRO A 24 12.54 8.67 8.88
C PRO A 24 12.49 9.96 8.09
N VAL A 25 11.30 10.45 7.77
CA VAL A 25 11.06 11.71 7.06
C VAL A 25 10.43 12.71 8.01
N THR A 26 11.00 13.91 8.06
CA THR A 26 10.44 15.03 8.83
C THR A 26 9.48 15.81 7.93
N ILE A 27 8.19 15.83 8.28
CA ILE A 27 7.14 16.48 7.50
C ILE A 27 6.91 17.91 7.96
N ALA A 28 6.95 18.13 9.28
CA ALA A 28 6.80 19.43 9.89
C ALA A 28 7.84 19.61 10.99
N LYS A 29 8.38 20.82 11.13
CA LYS A 29 9.39 21.13 12.14
C LYS A 29 8.73 21.70 13.38
N GLY A 30 9.13 21.19 14.54
CA GLY A 30 8.74 21.76 15.82
C GLY A 30 9.29 23.18 16.02
N GLY A 31 8.57 24.01 16.75
CA GLY A 31 9.02 25.33 17.14
C GLY A 31 10.17 25.30 18.16
N ARG A 32 10.87 26.39 18.29
CA ARG A 32 11.93 26.53 19.28
C ARG A 32 11.32 26.73 20.67
N GLY A 33 11.77 25.92 21.65
CA GLY A 33 11.36 26.05 23.03
C GLY A 33 11.67 27.43 23.61
N GLY A 34 10.85 27.91 24.55
CA GLY A 34 11.07 29.12 25.29
C GLY A 34 12.14 28.96 26.37
N TYR A 35 12.47 30.08 27.01
CA TYR A 35 13.39 30.11 28.12
C TYR A 35 12.61 30.42 29.41
N GLY A 36 12.75 29.55 30.40
CA GLY A 36 12.20 29.80 31.75
C GLY A 36 12.93 30.90 32.49
N ASN A 37 12.36 31.34 33.60
CA ASN A 37 12.90 32.42 34.41
C ASN A 37 14.32 32.16 34.92
N ALA A 38 14.67 30.94 35.23
CA ALA A 38 16.02 30.57 35.68
C ALA A 38 17.12 30.94 34.68
N HIS A 39 16.80 30.94 33.37
CA HIS A 39 17.74 31.31 32.30
C HIS A 39 18.11 32.78 32.32
N PHE A 40 17.26 33.62 32.92
CA PHE A 40 17.45 35.09 33.01
C PHE A 40 17.95 35.52 34.39
N ALA A 41 18.32 34.59 35.27
CA ALA A 41 18.91 34.90 36.54
C ALA A 41 20.30 35.56 36.38
N THR A 42 20.51 36.66 37.06
CA THR A 42 21.80 37.37 37.14
C THR A 42 22.19 37.57 38.61
N PRO A 43 23.47 37.86 38.91
CA PRO A 43 23.90 38.10 40.29
C PRO A 43 23.10 39.19 41.02
N THR A 44 22.60 40.19 40.27
CA THR A 44 21.77 41.27 40.80
C THR A 44 20.27 40.96 40.79
N ARG A 45 19.82 40.00 39.98
CA ARG A 45 18.42 39.57 39.90
C ARG A 45 18.36 38.05 39.96
N GLN A 46 18.39 37.48 41.13
CA GLN A 46 18.44 36.03 41.34
C GLN A 46 17.11 35.33 41.02
N ILE A 47 15.97 36.04 41.15
CA ILE A 47 14.62 35.48 40.88
C ILE A 47 13.88 36.37 39.88
N PRO A 48 14.14 36.25 38.58
CA PRO A 48 13.38 36.95 37.54
C PRO A 48 11.92 36.47 37.52
N LYS A 49 10.98 37.42 37.37
CA LYS A 49 9.54 37.12 37.29
C LYS A 49 9.03 37.04 35.83
N PHE A 50 9.91 36.83 34.88
CA PHE A 50 9.56 36.77 33.47
C PHE A 50 10.21 35.56 32.82
N ALA A 51 9.57 35.07 31.76
CA ALA A 51 10.04 33.97 30.90
C ALA A 51 9.83 34.39 29.43
N LYS A 52 10.59 33.80 28.54
CA LYS A 52 10.38 33.98 27.10
C LYS A 52 9.57 32.79 26.57
N PRO A 53 8.39 33.02 25.95
CA PRO A 53 7.61 31.97 25.35
C PRO A 53 8.38 31.31 24.19
N GLY A 54 8.03 30.07 23.86
CA GLY A 54 8.54 29.39 22.69
C GLY A 54 7.98 29.99 21.40
N MET A 55 8.57 29.58 20.30
CA MET A 55 8.05 29.89 18.96
C MET A 55 7.11 28.75 18.52
N PRO A 56 6.02 29.08 17.80
CA PRO A 56 5.14 28.04 17.25
C PRO A 56 5.92 27.15 16.27
N GLY A 57 5.52 25.90 16.17
CA GLY A 57 6.00 24.97 15.13
C GLY A 57 5.27 25.19 13.81
N GLU A 58 5.68 24.42 12.81
CA GLU A 58 4.98 24.32 11.54
C GLU A 58 3.70 23.51 11.73
N ASP A 59 2.59 23.99 11.18
CA ASP A 59 1.30 23.32 11.12
C ASP A 59 0.93 23.16 9.64
N ILE A 60 0.78 21.90 9.19
CA ILE A 60 0.49 21.57 7.80
C ILE A 60 -0.65 20.57 7.72
N GLN A 61 -1.53 20.76 6.76
CA GLN A 61 -2.56 19.79 6.42
C GLN A 61 -2.05 18.87 5.33
N VAL A 62 -2.14 17.55 5.58
CA VAL A 62 -1.65 16.55 4.65
C VAL A 62 -2.72 15.52 4.34
N THR A 63 -2.74 15.06 3.10
CA THR A 63 -3.51 13.89 2.64
C THR A 63 -2.60 12.68 2.63
N LEU A 64 -3.01 11.61 3.30
CA LEU A 64 -2.29 10.35 3.34
C LEU A 64 -2.92 9.37 2.36
N GLU A 65 -2.14 8.88 1.42
CA GLU A 65 -2.56 7.87 0.44
C GLU A 65 -1.75 6.59 0.65
N LEU A 66 -2.41 5.50 1.05
CA LEU A 66 -1.76 4.20 1.17
C LEU A 66 -1.75 3.51 -0.19
N LYS A 67 -0.56 3.33 -0.78
CA LYS A 67 -0.38 2.64 -2.08
C LYS A 67 -0.40 1.11 -1.93
N LEU A 68 0.06 0.57 -0.81
CA LEU A 68 0.14 -0.87 -0.60
C LEU A 68 -1.26 -1.44 -0.34
N ILE A 69 -1.67 -2.43 -1.14
CA ILE A 69 -2.94 -3.15 -0.96
C ILE A 69 -2.71 -4.42 -0.15
N ALA A 70 -1.67 -5.19 -0.50
CA ALA A 70 -1.35 -6.47 0.13
C ALA A 70 0.15 -6.77 0.03
N ASP A 71 0.62 -7.67 0.91
CA ASP A 71 1.98 -8.20 0.81
C ASP A 71 2.08 -9.20 -0.34
N VAL A 72 1.04 -10.03 -0.52
CA VAL A 72 0.97 -11.05 -1.57
C VAL A 72 -0.31 -10.86 -2.39
N GLY A 73 -0.19 -10.68 -3.70
CA GLY A 73 -1.30 -10.69 -4.65
C GLY A 73 -1.43 -12.05 -5.32
N LEU A 74 -2.63 -12.64 -5.28
CA LEU A 74 -2.95 -13.83 -6.06
C LEU A 74 -3.45 -13.43 -7.44
N ILE A 75 -2.86 -14.01 -8.43
CA ILE A 75 -3.19 -13.80 -9.83
C ILE A 75 -3.38 -15.13 -10.52
N GLY A 76 -4.15 -15.16 -11.57
CA GLY A 76 -4.47 -16.36 -12.33
C GLY A 76 -5.85 -16.30 -12.95
N PHE A 77 -6.17 -17.27 -13.76
CA PHE A 77 -7.45 -17.34 -14.47
C PHE A 77 -8.67 -17.44 -13.55
N PRO A 78 -9.87 -17.04 -13.98
CA PRO A 78 -11.08 -17.32 -13.24
C PRO A 78 -11.17 -18.83 -12.92
N ASN A 79 -11.81 -19.18 -11.82
CA ASN A 79 -12.09 -20.55 -11.39
C ASN A 79 -10.88 -21.47 -11.08
N VAL A 80 -9.64 -20.97 -11.14
CA VAL A 80 -8.45 -21.73 -10.73
C VAL A 80 -8.29 -21.93 -9.23
N GLY A 81 -9.27 -21.45 -8.43
CA GLY A 81 -9.29 -21.67 -6.98
C GLY A 81 -8.62 -20.59 -6.12
N LYS A 82 -8.29 -19.40 -6.65
CA LYS A 82 -7.67 -18.30 -5.90
C LYS A 82 -8.45 -17.91 -4.63
N SER A 83 -9.73 -17.64 -4.78
CA SER A 83 -10.60 -17.24 -3.66
C SER A 83 -10.78 -18.38 -2.64
N THR A 84 -10.80 -19.63 -3.11
CA THR A 84 -10.82 -20.81 -2.25
C THR A 84 -9.53 -20.93 -1.46
N LEU A 85 -8.39 -20.70 -2.11
CA LEU A 85 -7.07 -20.69 -1.47
C LEU A 85 -7.04 -19.64 -0.33
N ILE A 86 -7.40 -18.39 -0.63
CA ILE A 86 -7.45 -17.33 0.41
C ILE A 86 -8.38 -17.73 1.56
N SER A 87 -9.56 -18.26 1.26
CA SER A 87 -10.53 -18.67 2.29
C SER A 87 -9.99 -19.77 3.20
N THR A 88 -9.12 -20.63 2.66
CA THR A 88 -8.54 -21.77 3.40
C THR A 88 -7.36 -21.34 4.26
N ILE A 89 -6.49 -20.44 3.75
CA ILE A 89 -5.25 -20.04 4.46
C ILE A 89 -5.47 -18.83 5.38
N SER A 90 -6.57 -18.09 5.22
CA SER A 90 -6.83 -16.90 6.03
C SER A 90 -7.22 -17.26 7.45
N ALA A 91 -6.61 -16.60 8.44
CA ALA A 91 -6.91 -16.76 9.86
C ALA A 91 -8.32 -16.24 10.25
N ALA A 92 -8.91 -15.40 9.41
CA ALA A 92 -10.26 -14.85 9.58
C ALA A 92 -10.99 -14.90 8.23
N LYS A 93 -12.33 -14.75 8.25
CA LYS A 93 -13.10 -14.66 6.99
C LYS A 93 -12.54 -13.54 6.12
N PRO A 94 -12.22 -13.83 4.83
CA PRO A 94 -11.75 -12.81 3.91
C PRO A 94 -12.74 -11.64 3.81
N LYS A 95 -12.21 -10.44 3.75
CA LYS A 95 -13.00 -9.22 3.63
C LYS A 95 -12.89 -8.64 2.23
N ILE A 96 -14.04 -8.25 1.70
CA ILE A 96 -14.11 -7.45 0.48
C ILE A 96 -13.70 -6.03 0.83
N ALA A 97 -12.68 -5.50 0.18
CA ALA A 97 -12.19 -4.15 0.44
C ALA A 97 -12.56 -3.22 -0.71
N ASN A 98 -13.45 -2.26 -0.42
CA ASN A 98 -13.81 -1.22 -1.37
C ASN A 98 -12.80 -0.07 -1.29
N TYR A 99 -11.87 -0.01 -2.21
CA TYR A 99 -10.97 1.13 -2.36
C TYR A 99 -11.54 2.11 -3.38
N HIS A 100 -11.58 3.40 -3.06
CA HIS A 100 -12.14 4.45 -3.94
C HIS A 100 -11.43 4.58 -5.30
N PHE A 101 -10.28 3.96 -5.46
CA PHE A 101 -9.46 3.99 -6.66
C PHE A 101 -9.48 2.65 -7.44
N THR A 102 -10.38 1.72 -7.09
CA THR A 102 -10.44 0.40 -7.73
C THR A 102 -11.79 0.16 -8.38
N THR A 103 -11.80 -0.13 -9.67
CA THR A 103 -12.97 -0.61 -10.40
C THR A 103 -13.29 -2.07 -10.07
N LEU A 104 -12.26 -2.83 -9.71
CA LEU A 104 -12.35 -4.22 -9.29
C LEU A 104 -12.09 -4.31 -7.79
N VAL A 105 -12.97 -4.97 -7.08
CA VAL A 105 -12.93 -5.05 -5.62
C VAL A 105 -12.11 -6.28 -5.19
N PRO A 106 -10.89 -6.11 -4.63
CA PRO A 106 -10.09 -7.23 -4.20
C PRO A 106 -10.66 -7.86 -2.92
N THR A 107 -10.53 -9.16 -2.80
CA THR A 107 -10.81 -9.89 -1.57
C THR A 107 -9.53 -10.05 -0.78
N LEU A 108 -9.51 -9.55 0.46
CA LEU A 108 -8.34 -9.58 1.33
C LEU A 108 -8.47 -10.66 2.40
N GLY A 109 -7.41 -11.43 2.59
CA GLY A 109 -7.25 -12.39 3.68
C GLY A 109 -5.98 -12.11 4.48
N VAL A 110 -6.06 -12.26 5.80
CA VAL A 110 -4.89 -12.17 6.68
C VAL A 110 -4.40 -13.57 6.95
N VAL A 111 -3.18 -13.87 6.55
CA VAL A 111 -2.53 -15.18 6.73
C VAL A 111 -1.58 -15.10 7.91
N SER A 112 -1.79 -15.94 8.93
CA SER A 112 -0.90 -16.07 10.07
C SER A 112 0.16 -17.14 9.79
N VAL A 113 1.43 -16.79 9.96
CA VAL A 113 2.55 -17.72 9.73
C VAL A 113 3.08 -18.24 11.06
N ALA A 114 3.18 -17.36 12.05
CA ALA A 114 3.65 -17.68 13.39
C ALA A 114 3.02 -16.73 14.41
N GLU A 115 3.26 -16.96 15.69
CA GLU A 115 2.79 -16.07 16.74
C GLU A 115 3.38 -14.67 16.55
N GLY A 116 2.49 -13.68 16.32
CA GLY A 116 2.88 -12.29 16.05
C GLY A 116 3.34 -12.00 14.61
N ALA A 117 3.40 -12.98 13.72
CA ALA A 117 3.78 -12.81 12.32
C ALA A 117 2.61 -13.14 11.37
N SER A 118 2.15 -12.13 10.65
CA SER A 118 1.09 -12.26 9.64
C SER A 118 1.37 -11.40 8.43
N PHE A 119 0.80 -11.77 7.28
CA PHE A 119 0.83 -10.99 6.06
C PHE A 119 -0.56 -10.90 5.43
N VAL A 120 -0.77 -9.88 4.61
CA VAL A 120 -2.02 -9.67 3.88
C VAL A 120 -1.91 -10.29 2.50
N CYS A 121 -2.88 -11.16 2.16
CA CYS A 121 -3.02 -11.75 0.84
C CYS A 121 -4.26 -11.17 0.16
N ALA A 122 -4.14 -10.76 -1.10
CA ALA A 122 -5.23 -10.22 -1.90
C ALA A 122 -5.53 -11.14 -3.09
N ASP A 123 -6.81 -11.47 -3.29
CA ASP A 123 -7.28 -11.99 -4.58
C ASP A 123 -7.51 -10.80 -5.51
N ILE A 124 -6.73 -10.74 -6.58
CA ILE A 124 -6.82 -9.68 -7.59
C ILE A 124 -7.66 -10.22 -8.76
N PRO A 125 -8.97 -9.91 -8.81
CA PRO A 125 -9.82 -10.32 -9.92
C PRO A 125 -9.41 -9.58 -11.20
N GLY A 126 -9.59 -10.19 -12.37
CA GLY A 126 -9.50 -9.49 -13.65
C GLY A 126 -8.24 -9.74 -14.48
N LEU A 127 -7.43 -10.75 -14.17
CA LEU A 127 -6.55 -11.27 -15.20
C LEU A 127 -7.41 -12.17 -16.11
N ILE A 128 -7.62 -11.77 -17.43
CA ILE A 128 -7.63 -12.75 -18.52
C ILE A 128 -8.70 -12.63 -19.58
N GLU A 129 -9.86 -12.15 -19.37
CA GLU A 129 -10.77 -12.01 -20.51
C GLU A 129 -10.74 -10.56 -21.00
N GLY A 130 -9.91 -10.26 -22.03
CA GLY A 130 -9.84 -8.95 -22.67
C GLY A 130 -8.52 -8.20 -22.55
N ALA A 131 -7.54 -8.65 -21.76
CA ALA A 131 -6.23 -7.99 -21.72
C ALA A 131 -5.47 -8.09 -23.04
N SER A 132 -5.76 -9.12 -23.85
CA SER A 132 -5.22 -9.30 -25.22
C SER A 132 -6.02 -8.56 -26.29
N GLU A 133 -7.22 -8.06 -25.97
CA GLU A 133 -8.13 -7.39 -26.94
C GLU A 133 -8.16 -5.87 -26.82
N GLY A 134 -7.28 -5.26 -26.02
CA GLY A 134 -7.12 -3.80 -25.97
C GLY A 134 -8.26 -3.05 -25.27
N ILE A 135 -9.18 -3.73 -24.61
CA ILE A 135 -10.28 -3.11 -23.88
C ILE A 135 -9.83 -2.79 -22.44
N GLY A 136 -9.36 -1.58 -22.22
CA GLY A 136 -9.35 -0.77 -20.97
C GLY A 136 -9.08 -1.36 -19.58
N LEU A 137 -9.14 -2.67 -19.38
CA LEU A 137 -8.99 -3.33 -18.09
C LEU A 137 -7.53 -3.50 -17.62
N GLY A 138 -6.55 -3.30 -18.51
CA GLY A 138 -5.13 -3.50 -18.21
C GLY A 138 -4.56 -2.52 -17.20
N HIS A 139 -4.92 -1.25 -17.28
CA HIS A 139 -4.36 -0.22 -16.40
C HIS A 139 -4.82 -0.33 -14.94
N ASP A 140 -6.08 -0.66 -14.71
CA ASP A 140 -6.60 -0.80 -13.34
C ASP A 140 -6.05 -2.05 -12.67
N PHE A 141 -5.89 -3.14 -13.42
CA PHE A 141 -5.24 -4.35 -12.96
C PHE A 141 -3.77 -4.10 -12.58
N LEU A 142 -3.01 -3.42 -13.45
CA LEU A 142 -1.60 -3.08 -13.19
C LEU A 142 -1.42 -2.28 -11.90
N ARG A 143 -2.30 -1.31 -11.67
CA ARG A 143 -2.30 -0.54 -10.42
C ARG A 143 -2.47 -1.41 -9.17
N HIS A 144 -3.22 -2.51 -9.25
CA HIS A 144 -3.36 -3.45 -8.13
C HIS A 144 -2.13 -4.31 -7.94
N VAL A 145 -1.55 -4.78 -9.06
CA VAL A 145 -0.33 -5.59 -9.07
C VAL A 145 0.85 -4.81 -8.51
N GLU A 146 1.06 -3.57 -8.93
CA GLU A 146 2.11 -2.67 -8.44
C GLU A 146 2.01 -2.34 -6.95
N ARG A 147 0.82 -2.56 -6.36
CA ARG A 147 0.54 -2.35 -4.94
C ARG A 147 0.72 -3.60 -4.09
N CYS A 148 1.23 -4.69 -4.66
CA CYS A 148 1.61 -5.90 -3.96
C CYS A 148 3.13 -6.05 -3.96
N ARG A 149 3.68 -6.56 -2.86
CA ARG A 149 5.13 -6.80 -2.75
C ARG A 149 5.57 -8.06 -3.47
N LEU A 150 4.71 -9.06 -3.50
CA LEU A 150 4.92 -10.34 -4.16
C LEU A 150 3.65 -10.73 -4.91
N LEU A 151 3.83 -11.40 -6.03
CA LEU A 151 2.73 -11.96 -6.80
C LEU A 151 2.86 -13.47 -6.85
N LEU A 152 1.77 -14.13 -6.53
CA LEU A 152 1.64 -15.58 -6.60
C LEU A 152 0.70 -15.95 -7.75
N HIS A 153 1.23 -16.59 -8.76
CA HIS A 153 0.46 -17.04 -9.91
C HIS A 153 -0.12 -18.43 -9.65
N VAL A 154 -1.44 -18.51 -9.64
CA VAL A 154 -2.19 -19.77 -9.44
C VAL A 154 -2.63 -20.30 -10.79
N VAL A 155 -2.24 -21.53 -11.10
CA VAL A 155 -2.55 -22.23 -12.36
C VAL A 155 -3.27 -23.54 -12.07
N ASP A 156 -4.37 -23.79 -12.76
CA ASP A 156 -5.08 -25.07 -12.68
C ASP A 156 -4.37 -26.09 -13.58
N VAL A 157 -3.82 -27.13 -12.97
CA VAL A 157 -3.14 -28.25 -13.67
C VAL A 157 -4.07 -29.41 -13.96
N SER A 158 -5.33 -29.36 -13.49
CA SER A 158 -6.29 -30.45 -13.67
C SER A 158 -6.89 -30.51 -15.08
N GLY A 159 -6.78 -29.40 -15.84
CA GLY A 159 -7.40 -29.30 -17.16
C GLY A 159 -8.94 -29.27 -17.12
N SER A 160 -9.55 -28.94 -15.98
CA SER A 160 -10.99 -28.98 -15.76
C SER A 160 -11.79 -28.10 -16.72
N GLU A 161 -11.17 -27.05 -17.27
CA GLU A 161 -11.78 -26.12 -18.22
C GLU A 161 -11.27 -26.31 -19.66
N CYS A 162 -10.75 -27.50 -20.03
CA CYS A 162 -10.19 -27.79 -21.36
C CYS A 162 -9.06 -26.84 -21.76
N ARG A 163 -8.29 -26.33 -20.80
CA ARG A 163 -7.15 -25.45 -21.01
C ARG A 163 -5.83 -26.17 -20.76
N GLU A 164 -4.79 -25.80 -21.51
CA GLU A 164 -3.45 -26.29 -21.27
C GLU A 164 -2.71 -25.43 -20.25
N PRO A 165 -2.29 -25.97 -19.09
CA PRO A 165 -1.64 -25.21 -18.01
C PRO A 165 -0.42 -24.42 -18.46
N ILE A 166 0.36 -24.99 -19.39
CA ILE A 166 1.57 -24.35 -19.94
C ILE A 166 1.23 -23.15 -20.82
N GLU A 167 0.14 -23.23 -21.60
CA GLU A 167 -0.30 -22.10 -22.40
C GLU A 167 -0.88 -20.97 -21.54
N ASP A 168 -1.62 -21.32 -20.50
CA ASP A 168 -2.17 -20.38 -19.54
C ASP A 168 -1.05 -19.62 -18.81
N LEU A 169 0.00 -20.33 -18.39
CA LEU A 169 1.18 -19.71 -17.79
C LEU A 169 1.87 -18.76 -18.77
N LYS A 170 2.07 -19.17 -20.02
CA LYS A 170 2.70 -18.33 -21.05
C LYS A 170 1.87 -17.10 -21.40
N ARG A 171 0.55 -17.24 -21.49
CA ARG A 171 -0.37 -16.12 -21.80
C ARG A 171 -0.33 -15.06 -20.69
N SER A 172 -0.46 -15.51 -19.45
CA SER A 172 -0.41 -14.58 -18.31
C SER A 172 0.95 -13.90 -18.18
N THR A 173 2.07 -14.61 -18.36
CA THR A 173 3.41 -14.04 -18.34
C THR A 173 3.65 -13.03 -19.46
N ARG A 174 3.16 -13.31 -20.69
CA ARG A 174 3.26 -12.37 -21.81
C ARG A 174 2.45 -11.09 -21.59
N SER A 175 1.24 -11.21 -21.05
CA SER A 175 0.39 -10.08 -20.67
C SER A 175 1.12 -9.14 -19.69
N TRP A 176 1.92 -9.68 -18.80
CA TRP A 176 2.72 -8.94 -17.85
C TRP A 176 3.90 -8.22 -18.47
N GLN A 177 4.65 -8.91 -19.33
CA GLN A 177 5.80 -8.32 -19.99
C GLN A 177 5.42 -7.18 -20.93
N SER A 178 4.31 -7.30 -21.65
CA SER A 178 3.82 -6.23 -22.53
C SER A 178 3.35 -5.00 -21.74
N SER A 179 2.83 -5.19 -20.53
CA SER A 179 2.34 -4.11 -19.68
C SER A 179 3.47 -3.40 -18.92
N ALA A 180 4.51 -4.13 -18.52
CA ALA A 180 5.68 -3.56 -17.84
C ALA A 180 6.60 -2.75 -18.77
N CYS A 181 6.52 -2.97 -20.09
CA CYS A 181 7.29 -2.20 -21.08
C CYS A 181 6.57 -0.94 -21.60
N ALA A 182 5.33 -0.70 -21.19
CA ALA A 182 4.53 0.44 -21.64
C ALA A 182 4.50 1.63 -20.64
N GLY A 183 5.21 1.55 -19.53
CA GLY A 183 5.41 2.61 -18.51
C GLY A 183 6.86 3.00 -18.41
#